data_7a97525b272560a564325951d9971efc
#
_entry.id   7a97525b272560a564325951d9971efc
#
_cell.length_a   1.000
_cell.length_b   1.000
_cell.length_c   1.000
_cell.angle_alpha   90.00
_cell.angle_beta   90.00
_cell.angle_gamma   90.00
#
_symmetry.space_group_name_H-M   'P 1'
#
loop_
_entity.id
_entity.type
_entity.pdbx_description
1 polymer ?
#
loop_
_entity_poly.entity_id
_entity_poly.type
_entity_poly.pdbx_seq_one_letter_code
_entity_poly.pdbx_strand_id
1 'polypeptide(L)'
;EASMIDLTMMSRLIDALPPHARVVFLGDRDQLASVEAGAVLGDICTYASYGYTAARAQELARLTGCSLEPDHTPIAGALRDSLCLLQKSYRFGSDSGIGQLAAAVNRGDRHATRTVFDGSFTDIEKKSLQSGEEYQAMLEEALQGYQHFLSCVQQRSQPGQVIAAFGEYQLLCALREGPFGVAGLND
;
A
#
# COMPACT_ATOMS: atom_id res chain seq x y z
N GLU A 1 3.55 11.34 -1.65
CA GLU A 1 2.97 10.05 -2.12
C GLU A 1 3.05 9.99 -3.65
N ALA A 2 4.19 9.51 -4.17
CA ALA A 2 4.43 9.54 -5.62
C ALA A 2 3.71 8.40 -6.39
N SER A 3 3.20 7.39 -5.69
CA SER A 3 2.45 6.28 -6.31
C SER A 3 1.15 6.73 -6.99
N MET A 4 0.56 7.84 -6.52
CA MET A 4 -0.69 8.39 -7.04
C MET A 4 -0.49 9.46 -8.12
N ILE A 5 0.73 9.76 -8.51
CA ILE A 5 1.03 10.74 -9.57
C ILE A 5 0.87 10.05 -10.93
N ASP A 6 -0.03 10.55 -11.77
CA ASP A 6 -0.21 10.10 -13.14
C ASP A 6 0.90 10.61 -14.08
N LEU A 7 0.92 10.08 -15.30
CA LEU A 7 1.94 10.44 -16.31
C LEU A 7 1.93 11.93 -16.66
N THR A 8 0.74 12.52 -16.79
CA THR A 8 0.60 13.94 -17.16
C THR A 8 1.12 14.86 -16.06
N MET A 9 0.77 14.57 -14.82
CA MET A 9 1.24 15.33 -13.67
C MET A 9 2.75 15.17 -13.47
N MET A 10 3.28 13.94 -13.62
CA MET A 10 4.72 13.68 -13.54
C MET A 10 5.49 14.47 -14.60
N SER A 11 5.02 14.46 -15.85
CA SER A 11 5.63 15.23 -16.94
C SER A 11 5.68 16.73 -16.60
N ARG A 12 4.55 17.29 -16.16
CA ARG A 12 4.49 18.72 -15.78
C ARG A 12 5.39 19.05 -14.58
N LEU A 13 5.49 18.13 -13.63
CA LEU A 13 6.40 18.29 -12.49
C LEU A 13 7.85 18.36 -12.96
N ILE A 14 8.26 17.41 -13.81
CA ILE A 14 9.64 17.38 -14.34
C ILE A 14 9.94 18.64 -15.17
N ASP A 15 9.02 19.08 -16.04
CA ASP A 15 9.16 20.28 -16.86
C ASP A 15 9.27 21.58 -16.01
N ALA A 16 8.64 21.60 -14.85
CA ALA A 16 8.70 22.74 -13.93
C ALA A 16 9.99 22.82 -13.10
N LEU A 17 10.80 21.76 -13.08
CA LEU A 17 12.02 21.72 -12.29
C LEU A 17 13.18 22.39 -13.01
N PRO A 18 13.97 23.23 -12.33
CA PRO A 18 15.19 23.78 -12.92
C PRO A 18 16.24 22.67 -13.14
N PRO A 19 17.13 22.80 -14.14
CA PRO A 19 18.08 21.75 -14.54
C PRO A 19 19.00 21.22 -13.42
N HIS A 20 19.20 22.01 -12.37
CA HIS A 20 20.06 21.65 -11.24
C HIS A 20 19.28 21.14 -10.03
N ALA A 21 17.96 21.00 -10.14
CA ALA A 21 17.13 20.51 -9.05
C ALA A 21 17.46 19.04 -8.73
N ARG A 22 17.37 18.71 -7.45
CA ARG A 22 17.38 17.33 -6.96
C ARG A 22 15.99 16.96 -6.51
N VAL A 23 15.50 15.83 -6.98
CA VAL A 23 14.17 15.33 -6.64
C VAL A 23 14.29 13.97 -5.98
N VAL A 24 13.58 13.78 -4.90
CA VAL A 24 13.43 12.48 -4.24
C VAL A 24 11.96 12.11 -4.23
N PHE A 25 11.60 11.08 -4.99
CA PHE A 25 10.26 10.52 -5.00
C PHE A 25 10.12 9.48 -3.89
N LEU A 26 9.15 9.68 -3.02
CA LEU A 26 8.78 8.73 -1.99
C LEU A 26 7.39 8.19 -2.29
N GLY A 27 7.24 6.88 -2.24
CA GLY A 27 5.95 6.22 -2.47
C GLY A 27 6.07 4.72 -2.35
N ASP A 28 4.94 4.05 -2.41
CA ASP A 28 4.83 2.61 -2.35
C ASP A 28 4.33 2.10 -3.72
N ARG A 29 5.17 1.36 -4.42
CA ARG A 29 4.86 0.84 -5.77
C ARG A 29 3.73 -0.18 -5.78
N ASP A 30 3.45 -0.81 -4.63
CA ASP A 30 2.45 -1.86 -4.47
C ASP A 30 1.10 -1.31 -3.98
N GLN A 31 1.02 0.00 -3.66
CA GLN A 31 -0.24 0.67 -3.39
C GLN A 31 -1.01 1.02 -4.68
N LEU A 32 -2.27 1.41 -4.50
CA LEU A 32 -3.11 1.84 -5.61
C LEU A 32 -2.43 2.94 -6.42
N ALA A 33 -2.32 2.72 -7.72
CA ALA A 33 -1.86 3.72 -8.66
C ALA A 33 -2.89 4.85 -8.81
N SER A 34 -2.53 5.89 -9.57
CA SER A 34 -3.45 6.96 -9.92
C SER A 34 -4.67 6.42 -10.68
N VAL A 35 -5.80 7.13 -10.59
CA VAL A 35 -7.02 6.82 -11.37
C VAL A 35 -6.80 7.09 -12.86
N GLU A 36 -6.00 8.11 -13.17
CA GLU A 36 -5.59 8.45 -14.53
C GLU A 36 -4.51 7.50 -15.05
N ALA A 37 -4.38 7.42 -16.35
CA ALA A 37 -3.45 6.49 -17.01
C ALA A 37 -1.97 6.76 -16.65
N GLY A 38 -1.27 5.69 -16.30
CA GLY A 38 0.18 5.68 -16.09
C GLY A 38 0.60 5.50 -14.62
N ALA A 39 1.09 4.31 -14.29
CA ALA A 39 1.69 3.99 -12.98
C ALA A 39 3.18 4.33 -12.98
N VAL A 40 3.53 5.61 -13.14
CA VAL A 40 4.92 6.07 -13.41
C VAL A 40 5.91 5.60 -12.35
N LEU A 41 5.55 5.68 -11.06
CA LEU A 41 6.42 5.21 -9.99
C LEU A 41 6.64 3.70 -10.08
N GLY A 42 5.57 2.93 -10.35
CA GLY A 42 5.66 1.48 -10.52
C GLY A 42 6.60 1.10 -11.66
N ASP A 43 6.47 1.76 -12.81
CA ASP A 43 7.32 1.53 -13.99
C ASP A 43 8.80 1.85 -13.70
N ILE A 44 9.08 2.97 -13.04
CA ILE A 44 10.43 3.34 -12.61
C ILE A 44 10.97 2.31 -11.62
N CYS A 45 10.18 1.85 -10.66
CA CYS A 45 10.60 0.89 -9.65
C CYS A 45 10.91 -0.50 -10.20
N THR A 46 10.50 -0.84 -11.42
CA THR A 46 10.90 -2.11 -12.08
C THR A 46 12.42 -2.23 -12.21
N TYR A 47 13.11 -1.12 -12.41
CA TYR A 47 14.56 -1.08 -12.51
C TYR A 47 15.29 -1.42 -11.18
N ALA A 48 14.62 -1.34 -10.04
CA ALA A 48 15.21 -1.71 -8.75
C ALA A 48 15.49 -3.22 -8.63
N SER A 49 14.85 -4.06 -9.44
CA SER A 49 15.09 -5.51 -9.48
C SER A 49 16.46 -5.89 -10.03
N TYR A 50 17.13 -4.99 -10.73
CA TYR A 50 18.42 -5.24 -11.37
C TYR A 50 19.63 -4.92 -10.46
N GLY A 51 19.42 -4.47 -9.23
CA GLY A 51 20.51 -4.12 -8.34
C GLY A 51 21.33 -2.88 -8.81
N TYR A 52 22.43 -2.61 -8.15
CA TYR A 52 23.29 -1.44 -8.43
C TYR A 52 24.45 -1.78 -9.37
N THR A 53 24.91 -0.80 -10.12
CA THR A 53 26.19 -0.94 -10.85
C THR A 53 27.35 -1.11 -9.88
N ALA A 54 28.48 -1.66 -10.36
CA ALA A 54 29.69 -1.83 -9.55
C ALA A 54 30.18 -0.51 -8.92
N ALA A 55 30.13 0.58 -9.68
CA ALA A 55 30.53 1.90 -9.19
C ALA A 55 29.61 2.39 -8.07
N ARG A 56 28.29 2.23 -8.24
CA ARG A 56 27.31 2.63 -7.23
C ARG A 56 27.36 1.76 -5.98
N ALA A 57 27.51 0.44 -6.15
CA ALA A 57 27.65 -0.48 -5.02
C ALA A 57 28.89 -0.15 -4.18
N GLN A 58 30.03 0.16 -4.80
CA GLN A 58 31.24 0.56 -4.12
C GLN A 58 31.07 1.92 -3.38
N GLU A 59 30.43 2.89 -4.00
CA GLU A 59 30.13 4.18 -3.35
C GLU A 59 29.25 4.00 -2.13
N LEU A 60 28.15 3.23 -2.27
CA LEU A 60 27.25 2.96 -1.16
C LEU A 60 27.93 2.19 -0.02
N ALA A 61 28.78 1.19 -0.35
CA ALA A 61 29.55 0.47 0.65
C ALA A 61 30.47 1.41 1.45
N ARG A 62 31.14 2.34 0.76
CA ARG A 62 31.98 3.35 1.40
C ARG A 62 31.20 4.30 2.33
N LEU A 63 29.97 4.68 1.93
CA LEU A 63 29.15 5.63 2.67
C LEU A 63 28.41 5.01 3.85
N THR A 64 27.98 3.74 3.72
CA THR A 64 27.11 3.07 4.68
C THR A 64 27.83 2.02 5.53
N GLY A 65 28.99 1.58 5.11
CA GLY A 65 29.70 0.43 5.70
C GLY A 65 29.08 -0.93 5.34
N CYS A 66 28.04 -0.97 4.53
CA CYS A 66 27.37 -2.22 4.10
C CYS A 66 27.97 -2.71 2.79
N SER A 67 28.36 -3.99 2.75
CA SER A 67 28.77 -4.63 1.50
C SER A 67 27.54 -4.88 0.61
N LEU A 68 27.64 -4.47 -0.65
CA LEU A 68 26.61 -4.68 -1.67
C LEU A 68 27.22 -5.39 -2.86
N GLU A 69 26.61 -6.50 -3.26
CA GLU A 69 27.01 -7.21 -4.48
C GLU A 69 26.54 -6.43 -5.70
N PRO A 70 27.45 -6.10 -6.63
CA PRO A 70 27.07 -5.40 -7.85
C PRO A 70 26.35 -6.34 -8.82
N ASP A 71 25.40 -5.79 -9.55
CA ASP A 71 24.76 -6.48 -10.67
C ASP A 71 25.40 -6.05 -11.99
N HIS A 72 25.88 -7.04 -12.75
CA HIS A 72 26.55 -6.84 -14.03
C HIS A 72 25.61 -6.93 -15.24
N THR A 73 24.30 -7.06 -15.03
CA THR A 73 23.32 -7.13 -16.12
C THR A 73 23.37 -5.84 -16.94
N PRO A 74 23.64 -5.92 -18.26
CA PRO A 74 23.67 -4.75 -19.13
C PRO A 74 22.26 -4.22 -19.34
N ILE A 75 21.96 -3.08 -18.72
CA ILE A 75 20.68 -2.38 -18.86
C ILE A 75 20.95 -0.97 -19.35
N ALA A 76 20.19 -0.54 -20.33
CA ALA A 76 20.22 0.84 -20.79
C ALA A 76 19.65 1.78 -19.71
N GLY A 77 20.47 2.72 -19.25
CA GLY A 77 20.03 3.77 -18.34
C GLY A 77 20.53 3.64 -16.90
N ALA A 78 20.82 4.79 -16.29
CA ALA A 78 21.35 4.90 -14.94
C ALA A 78 20.28 4.91 -13.83
N LEU A 79 19.01 4.67 -14.16
CA LEU A 79 17.91 4.77 -13.19
C LEU A 79 18.09 3.82 -12.01
N ARG A 80 18.58 2.59 -12.23
CA ARG A 80 18.78 1.60 -11.15
C ARG A 80 19.69 2.10 -10.03
N ASP A 81 20.67 2.94 -10.35
CA ASP A 81 21.59 3.51 -9.37
C ASP A 81 20.98 4.63 -8.53
N SER A 82 19.80 5.10 -8.92
CA SER A 82 19.04 6.15 -8.24
C SER A 82 17.83 5.60 -7.45
N LEU A 83 17.65 4.28 -7.42
CA LEU A 83 16.52 3.64 -6.77
C LEU A 83 16.95 2.97 -5.45
N CYS A 84 16.10 3.09 -4.44
CA CYS A 84 16.24 2.37 -3.19
C CYS A 84 14.90 1.75 -2.83
N LEU A 85 14.84 0.42 -2.79
CA LEU A 85 13.64 -0.33 -2.40
C LEU A 85 13.76 -0.78 -0.95
N LEU A 86 12.95 -0.17 -0.07
CA LEU A 86 12.84 -0.58 1.32
C LEU A 86 12.01 -1.87 1.40
N GLN A 87 12.57 -2.92 2.01
CA GLN A 87 11.94 -4.24 2.06
C GLN A 87 11.46 -4.63 3.45
N LYS A 88 12.00 -4.02 4.50
CA LYS A 88 11.65 -4.36 5.87
C LYS A 88 10.36 -3.67 6.29
N SER A 89 9.31 -4.46 6.54
CA SER A 89 8.09 -3.97 7.18
C SER A 89 8.28 -3.92 8.69
N TYR A 90 7.93 -2.79 9.31
CA TYR A 90 7.84 -2.63 10.76
C TYR A 90 6.41 -2.72 11.28
N ARG A 91 5.42 -2.70 10.37
CA ARG A 91 4.00 -2.79 10.70
C ARG A 91 3.52 -4.23 10.72
N PHE A 92 3.98 -5.04 9.75
CA PHE A 92 3.56 -6.42 9.58
C PHE A 92 4.78 -7.33 9.60
N GLY A 93 4.88 -8.16 10.65
CA GLY A 93 5.92 -9.18 10.79
C GLY A 93 5.67 -10.41 9.94
N SER A 94 6.55 -11.38 10.03
CA SER A 94 6.41 -12.68 9.36
C SER A 94 5.24 -13.52 9.87
N ASP A 95 4.75 -13.21 11.07
CA ASP A 95 3.64 -13.81 11.78
C ASP A 95 2.28 -13.11 11.51
N SER A 96 2.28 -12.02 10.73
CA SER A 96 1.07 -11.28 10.35
C SER A 96 0.41 -11.89 9.12
N GLY A 97 -0.85 -12.27 9.23
CA GLY A 97 -1.68 -12.71 8.10
C GLY A 97 -1.90 -11.60 7.09
N ILE A 98 -2.06 -10.33 7.54
CA ILE A 98 -2.15 -9.16 6.66
C ILE A 98 -0.89 -9.04 5.81
N GLY A 99 0.29 -9.15 6.40
CA GLY A 99 1.57 -9.09 5.69
C GLY A 99 1.74 -10.23 4.67
N GLN A 100 1.38 -11.46 5.05
CA GLN A 100 1.44 -12.61 4.15
C GLN A 100 0.43 -12.48 3.00
N LEU A 101 -0.79 -12.01 3.28
CA LEU A 101 -1.82 -11.78 2.27
C LEU A 101 -1.38 -10.71 1.27
N ALA A 102 -0.89 -9.58 1.75
CA ALA A 102 -0.39 -8.50 0.90
C ALA A 102 0.75 -8.99 -0.02
N ALA A 103 1.72 -9.74 0.52
CA ALA A 103 2.80 -10.29 -0.25
C ALA A 103 2.32 -11.31 -1.32
N ALA A 104 1.33 -12.16 -1.00
CA ALA A 104 0.76 -13.10 -1.94
C ALA A 104 0.00 -12.40 -3.08
N VAL A 105 -0.80 -11.39 -2.74
CA VAL A 105 -1.56 -10.58 -3.71
C VAL A 105 -0.61 -9.83 -4.65
N ASN A 106 0.43 -9.18 -4.13
CA ASN A 106 1.39 -8.41 -4.93
C ASN A 106 2.18 -9.30 -5.90
N ARG A 107 2.42 -10.57 -5.54
CA ARG A 107 3.01 -11.56 -6.46
C ARG A 107 2.01 -12.18 -7.45
N GLY A 108 0.72 -11.90 -7.33
CA GLY A 108 -0.33 -12.55 -8.12
C GLY A 108 -0.49 -14.03 -7.81
N ASP A 109 -0.03 -14.51 -6.66
CA ASP A 109 -0.06 -15.91 -6.25
C ASP A 109 -1.42 -16.27 -5.66
N ARG A 110 -2.31 -16.78 -6.53
CA ARG A 110 -3.67 -17.17 -6.14
C ARG A 110 -3.70 -18.32 -5.12
N HIS A 111 -2.72 -19.22 -5.18
CA HIS A 111 -2.67 -20.34 -4.25
C HIS A 111 -2.27 -19.85 -2.86
N ALA A 112 -1.18 -19.11 -2.75
CA ALA A 112 -0.75 -18.51 -1.50
C ALA A 112 -1.83 -17.60 -0.89
N THR A 113 -2.53 -16.79 -1.72
CA THR A 113 -3.65 -15.94 -1.25
C THR A 113 -4.76 -16.74 -0.58
N ARG A 114 -5.08 -17.95 -1.07
CA ARG A 114 -6.09 -18.82 -0.44
C ARG A 114 -5.55 -19.45 0.85
N THR A 115 -4.34 -19.97 0.80
CA THR A 115 -3.70 -20.69 1.92
C THR A 115 -3.51 -19.79 3.14
N VAL A 116 -3.32 -18.47 2.95
CA VAL A 116 -3.22 -17.53 4.09
C VAL A 116 -4.49 -17.55 4.96
N PHE A 117 -5.68 -17.70 4.38
CA PHE A 117 -6.93 -17.79 5.15
C PHE A 117 -7.16 -19.15 5.81
N ASP A 118 -6.47 -20.20 5.37
CA ASP A 118 -6.50 -21.53 5.98
C ASP A 118 -5.50 -21.64 7.14
N GLY A 119 -4.64 -20.63 7.31
CA GLY A 119 -3.64 -20.55 8.37
C GLY A 119 -4.22 -20.12 9.72
N SER A 120 -3.38 -20.16 10.75
CA SER A 120 -3.74 -19.81 12.13
C SER A 120 -3.50 -18.33 12.45
N PHE A 121 -3.61 -17.43 11.45
CA PHE A 121 -3.44 -16.01 11.67
C PHE A 121 -4.66 -15.42 12.39
N THR A 122 -4.41 -14.58 13.38
CA THR A 122 -5.46 -13.94 14.21
C THR A 122 -5.83 -12.54 13.77
N ASP A 123 -5.06 -11.96 12.83
CA ASP A 123 -5.20 -10.60 12.34
C ASP A 123 -5.94 -10.49 11.00
N ILE A 124 -6.38 -11.63 10.44
CA ILE A 124 -7.20 -11.69 9.22
C ILE A 124 -8.31 -12.73 9.36
N GLU A 125 -9.44 -12.45 8.73
CA GLU A 125 -10.56 -13.37 8.60
C GLU A 125 -11.21 -13.21 7.22
N LYS A 126 -11.67 -14.30 6.64
CA LYS A 126 -12.46 -14.31 5.43
C LYS A 126 -13.89 -14.69 5.74
N LYS A 127 -14.84 -13.80 5.48
CA LYS A 127 -16.28 -14.06 5.62
C LYS A 127 -16.93 -14.26 4.26
N SER A 128 -17.92 -15.15 4.22
CA SER A 128 -18.78 -15.32 3.05
C SER A 128 -19.82 -14.21 3.00
N LEU A 129 -20.22 -13.81 1.79
CA LEU A 129 -21.30 -12.84 1.53
C LEU A 129 -22.17 -13.35 0.39
N GLN A 130 -22.68 -14.60 0.52
CA GLN A 130 -23.48 -15.27 -0.52
C GLN A 130 -24.97 -15.26 -0.23
N SER A 131 -25.39 -14.87 0.98
CA SER A 131 -26.80 -14.80 1.38
C SER A 131 -27.15 -13.42 1.96
N GLY A 132 -28.46 -13.13 2.01
CA GLY A 132 -28.96 -11.92 2.69
C GLY A 132 -28.69 -11.93 4.21
N GLU A 133 -28.67 -13.10 4.82
CA GLU A 133 -28.35 -13.24 6.26
C GLU A 133 -26.88 -12.90 6.53
N GLU A 134 -25.96 -13.38 5.68
CA GLU A 134 -24.53 -13.06 5.78
C GLU A 134 -24.27 -11.58 5.55
N TYR A 135 -25.01 -10.95 4.61
CA TYR A 135 -24.94 -9.52 4.40
C TYR A 135 -25.43 -8.73 5.63
N GLN A 136 -26.54 -9.16 6.23
CA GLN A 136 -27.05 -8.52 7.44
C GLN A 136 -26.08 -8.66 8.62
N ALA A 137 -25.47 -9.83 8.77
CA ALA A 137 -24.45 -10.05 9.81
C ALA A 137 -23.22 -9.14 9.62
N MET A 138 -22.80 -8.92 8.38
CA MET A 138 -21.72 -7.95 8.06
C MET A 138 -22.10 -6.53 8.47
N LEU A 139 -23.34 -6.09 8.20
CA LEU A 139 -23.81 -4.76 8.60
C LEU A 139 -23.86 -4.60 10.12
N GLU A 140 -24.33 -5.62 10.83
CA GLU A 140 -24.37 -5.62 12.30
C GLU A 140 -22.96 -5.53 12.89
N GLU A 141 -22.00 -6.24 12.34
CA GLU A 141 -20.60 -6.16 12.74
C GLU A 141 -20.01 -4.76 12.47
N ALA A 142 -20.31 -4.16 11.32
CA ALA A 142 -19.89 -2.81 11.00
C ALA A 142 -20.47 -1.79 12.00
N LEU A 143 -21.75 -1.91 12.35
CA LEU A 143 -22.39 -1.08 13.37
C LEU A 143 -21.72 -1.23 14.74
N GLN A 144 -21.37 -2.46 15.14
CA GLN A 144 -20.62 -2.70 16.36
C GLN A 144 -19.23 -2.05 16.32
N GLY A 145 -18.53 -2.14 15.18
CA GLY A 145 -17.23 -1.52 14.99
C GLY A 145 -17.26 0.00 15.16
N TYR A 146 -18.34 0.66 14.73
CA TYR A 146 -18.53 2.11 14.91
C TYR A 146 -19.15 2.54 16.23
N GLN A 147 -19.56 1.59 17.10
CA GLN A 147 -20.30 1.92 18.32
C GLN A 147 -19.54 2.84 19.27
N HIS A 148 -18.24 2.65 19.43
CA HIS A 148 -17.42 3.55 20.27
C HIS A 148 -17.39 4.97 19.73
N PHE A 149 -17.16 5.13 18.43
CA PHE A 149 -17.21 6.43 17.75
C PHE A 149 -18.57 7.12 17.95
N LEU A 150 -19.68 6.41 17.68
CA LEU A 150 -21.03 6.96 17.82
C LEU A 150 -21.32 7.36 19.28
N SER A 151 -20.86 6.57 20.24
CA SER A 151 -20.98 6.89 21.66
C SER A 151 -20.23 8.18 22.02
N CYS A 152 -19.00 8.35 21.54
CA CYS A 152 -18.22 9.57 21.73
C CYS A 152 -18.92 10.80 21.15
N VAL A 153 -19.55 10.67 19.97
CA VAL A 153 -20.33 11.75 19.35
C VAL A 153 -21.56 12.10 20.20
N GLN A 154 -22.34 11.10 20.61
CA GLN A 154 -23.56 11.29 21.44
C GLN A 154 -23.25 11.95 22.79
N GLN A 155 -22.15 11.56 23.41
CA GLN A 155 -21.69 12.11 24.69
C GLN A 155 -21.01 13.48 24.54
N ARG A 156 -20.88 13.99 23.32
CA ARG A 156 -20.16 15.24 23.02
C ARG A 156 -18.74 15.25 23.58
N SER A 157 -18.03 14.14 23.44
CA SER A 157 -16.65 13.98 23.87
C SER A 157 -15.73 15.03 23.19
N GLN A 158 -14.52 15.21 23.73
CA GLN A 158 -13.55 16.13 23.14
C GLN A 158 -13.23 15.73 21.69
N PRO A 159 -13.04 16.67 20.75
CA PRO A 159 -12.83 16.38 19.33
C PRO A 159 -11.72 15.36 19.06
N GLY A 160 -10.60 15.42 19.81
CA GLY A 160 -9.51 14.47 19.70
C GLY A 160 -9.91 13.02 20.04
N GLN A 161 -10.80 12.84 21.02
CA GLN A 161 -11.33 11.53 21.40
C GLN A 161 -12.26 10.97 20.31
N VAL A 162 -13.09 11.81 19.73
CA VAL A 162 -13.99 11.43 18.63
C VAL A 162 -13.19 10.97 17.40
N ILE A 163 -12.15 11.72 17.04
CA ILE A 163 -11.27 11.38 15.91
C ILE A 163 -10.50 10.08 16.20
N ALA A 164 -9.99 9.90 17.42
CA ALA A 164 -9.31 8.67 17.82
C ALA A 164 -10.23 7.46 17.72
N ALA A 165 -11.45 7.54 18.26
CA ALA A 165 -12.46 6.48 18.20
C ALA A 165 -12.87 6.16 16.75
N PHE A 166 -12.98 7.18 15.87
CA PHE A 166 -13.24 6.95 14.44
C PHE A 166 -12.12 6.18 13.75
N GLY A 167 -10.87 6.35 14.20
CA GLY A 167 -9.71 5.64 13.67
C GLY A 167 -9.58 4.16 14.08
N GLU A 168 -10.38 3.69 15.06
CA GLU A 168 -10.29 2.32 15.58
C GLU A 168 -10.91 1.28 14.64
N TYR A 169 -11.89 1.67 13.85
CA TYR A 169 -12.58 0.80 12.91
C TYR A 169 -12.87 1.54 11.60
N GLN A 170 -12.68 0.84 10.47
CA GLN A 170 -12.95 1.35 9.14
C GLN A 170 -13.54 0.25 8.24
N LEU A 171 -14.74 0.49 7.70
CA LEU A 171 -15.32 -0.34 6.65
C LEU A 171 -14.88 0.20 5.29
N LEU A 172 -14.06 -0.56 4.58
CA LEU A 172 -13.52 -0.17 3.28
C LEU A 172 -14.31 -0.85 2.15
N CYS A 173 -14.70 -0.08 1.14
CA CYS A 173 -15.43 -0.55 -0.03
C CYS A 173 -14.53 -0.48 -1.27
N ALA A 174 -14.56 -1.53 -2.09
CA ALA A 174 -13.91 -1.53 -3.40
C ALA A 174 -14.72 -0.77 -4.47
N LEU A 175 -16.01 -0.57 -4.25
CA LEU A 175 -16.94 0.07 -5.17
C LEU A 175 -17.50 1.36 -4.58
N ARG A 176 -17.90 2.30 -5.44
CA ARG A 176 -18.61 3.52 -5.03
C ARG A 176 -20.12 3.31 -4.99
N GLU A 177 -20.65 2.57 -5.96
CA GLU A 177 -22.07 2.36 -6.19
C GLU A 177 -22.45 0.89 -5.94
N GLY A 178 -23.75 0.65 -5.71
CA GLY A 178 -24.32 -0.66 -5.48
C GLY A 178 -24.37 -1.06 -4.00
N PRO A 179 -24.99 -2.21 -3.68
CA PRO A 179 -25.27 -2.62 -2.28
C PRO A 179 -24.01 -2.88 -1.44
N PHE A 180 -22.87 -3.15 -2.10
CA PHE A 180 -21.56 -3.31 -1.45
C PHE A 180 -20.64 -2.10 -1.68
N GLY A 181 -21.16 -1.04 -2.24
CA GLY A 181 -20.45 0.20 -2.47
C GLY A 181 -20.67 1.22 -1.34
N VAL A 182 -19.88 2.29 -1.38
CA VAL A 182 -19.97 3.37 -0.39
C VAL A 182 -21.39 3.95 -0.30
N ALA A 183 -22.04 4.18 -1.44
CA ALA A 183 -23.41 4.73 -1.47
C ALA A 183 -24.38 3.78 -0.79
N GLY A 184 -24.46 2.51 -1.22
CA GLY A 184 -25.45 1.57 -0.70
C GLY A 184 -25.21 1.11 0.75
N LEU A 185 -23.99 1.29 1.30
CA LEU A 185 -23.71 0.99 2.72
C LEU A 185 -23.94 2.20 3.64
N ASN A 186 -24.13 3.39 3.08
CA ASN A 186 -24.45 4.60 3.84
C ASN A 186 -25.95 4.94 3.85
N ASP A 187 -26.77 4.24 3.05
CA ASP A 187 -28.24 4.33 3.01
C ASP A 187 -28.86 3.47 4.13
#